data_8d51ad8a149a02595543489a9dcdaae1
#
_entry.id   8d51ad8a149a02595543489a9dcdaae1
#
_cell.length_a   1.000
_cell.length_b   1.000
_cell.length_c   1.000
_cell.angle_alpha   90.00
_cell.angle_beta   90.00
_cell.angle_gamma   90.00
#
_symmetry.space_group_name_H-M   'P 1'
#
loop_
_entity.id
_entity.type
_entity.pdbx_description
1 polymer ?
#
loop_
_entity_poly.entity_id
_entity_poly.type
_entity_poly.pdbx_seq_one_letter_code
_entity_poly.pdbx_strand_id
1 'polypeptide(L)'
;MSFNSIIRRVRVSNGFKLGMMTVAVAATVACSTTEAPGPLEPTGPTGRVRLVNLITDATRGRVNASLEGLVFTVDLQYAQVAPANLPPPATGSAYAPVYVGNRAFVLKRTADTTVTVANISFSISDGQDRTVYAVGGAGGSAVTGFLTTDDNPAAAATETRLRVVNMSPTAGAVDVFITAVGADLTVATPRASGLAYQGATAYFTVAPGAYQVRAVPAGTPAANRGASVVINLASPTFAGRTGRTIVLADASTGGAPLRAFVAVDR
;
A
#
# COMPACT_ATOMS: atom_id res chain seq x y z
N MET A 1 -53.43 -49.81 -3.93
CA MET A 1 -54.55 -49.03 -4.46
C MET A 1 -53.93 -48.20 -5.61
N SER A 2 -53.92 -48.68 -6.73
CA SER A 2 -54.57 -48.77 -8.04
C SER A 2 -55.37 -47.50 -8.40
N PHE A 3 -55.01 -46.95 -9.58
CA PHE A 3 -55.87 -46.53 -10.68
C PHE A 3 -55.06 -45.65 -11.64
N ASN A 4 -54.56 -46.14 -12.79
CA ASN A 4 -55.13 -46.18 -14.14
C ASN A 4 -55.25 -44.80 -14.85
N SER A 5 -54.42 -44.59 -15.78
CA SER A 5 -54.55 -44.61 -17.30
C SER A 5 -55.75 -43.81 -17.85
N ILE A 6 -55.43 -42.90 -18.79
CA ILE A 6 -56.19 -42.73 -20.03
C ILE A 6 -55.25 -42.13 -21.11
N ILE A 7 -55.02 -42.95 -22.14
CA ILE A 7 -54.46 -42.59 -23.42
C ILE A 7 -55.55 -41.96 -24.26
N ARG A 8 -55.37 -40.82 -24.90
CA ARG A 8 -56.16 -40.44 -26.08
C ARG A 8 -55.21 -40.15 -27.26
N ARG A 9 -55.31 -41.08 -28.22
CA ARG A 9 -54.82 -40.89 -29.57
C ARG A 9 -55.73 -39.91 -30.30
N VAL A 10 -55.18 -39.00 -31.05
CA VAL A 10 -55.87 -38.29 -32.12
C VAL A 10 -54.97 -38.32 -33.36
N ARG A 11 -55.67 -38.63 -34.42
CA ARG A 11 -55.22 -39.02 -35.77
C ARG A 11 -54.59 -37.91 -36.56
N VAL A 12 -53.64 -38.31 -37.35
CA VAL A 12 -53.00 -37.66 -38.49
C VAL A 12 -54.00 -37.18 -39.54
N SER A 13 -53.83 -35.98 -40.04
CA SER A 13 -54.31 -35.52 -41.31
C SER A 13 -53.19 -34.81 -42.04
N ASN A 14 -52.85 -35.42 -43.20
CA ASN A 14 -51.87 -34.88 -44.16
C ASN A 14 -52.39 -33.58 -44.77
N GLY A 15 -51.53 -32.53 -44.69
CA GLY A 15 -51.73 -31.30 -45.46
C GLY A 15 -50.39 -30.76 -45.88
N PHE A 16 -49.91 -31.10 -47.00
CA PHE A 16 -48.75 -30.64 -47.72
C PHE A 16 -48.89 -29.13 -48.02
N LYS A 17 -48.18 -28.25 -47.40
CA LYS A 17 -47.95 -26.90 -47.90
C LYS A 17 -46.51 -26.51 -47.68
N LEU A 18 -45.84 -26.31 -48.77
CA LEU A 18 -44.54 -25.68 -48.97
C LEU A 18 -44.53 -24.30 -48.29
N GLY A 19 -43.76 -24.12 -47.24
CA GLY A 19 -43.62 -22.88 -46.51
C GLY A 19 -42.16 -22.62 -46.19
N MET A 20 -41.68 -21.62 -46.82
CA MET A 20 -40.38 -20.95 -46.81
C MET A 20 -39.69 -20.98 -45.43
N MET A 21 -38.54 -21.62 -45.37
CA MET A 21 -37.69 -21.73 -44.20
C MET A 21 -36.89 -20.42 -44.10
N THR A 22 -37.38 -19.45 -43.32
CA THR A 22 -36.63 -18.29 -42.92
C THR A 22 -35.68 -18.71 -41.80
N VAL A 23 -34.39 -18.83 -42.12
CA VAL A 23 -33.32 -18.96 -41.12
C VAL A 23 -33.14 -17.61 -40.44
N ALA A 24 -33.68 -17.48 -39.25
CA ALA A 24 -33.36 -16.37 -38.38
C ALA A 24 -31.93 -16.59 -37.80
N VAL A 25 -30.95 -15.96 -38.42
CA VAL A 25 -29.61 -15.81 -37.82
C VAL A 25 -29.77 -14.88 -36.63
N ALA A 26 -29.85 -15.43 -35.44
CA ALA A 26 -29.69 -14.66 -34.22
C ALA A 26 -28.24 -14.23 -34.15
N ALA A 27 -27.97 -12.99 -34.59
CA ALA A 27 -26.72 -12.31 -34.29
C ALA A 27 -26.70 -12.06 -32.78
N THR A 28 -26.01 -12.91 -32.03
CA THR A 28 -25.61 -12.62 -30.66
C THR A 28 -24.60 -11.47 -30.75
N VAL A 29 -25.09 -10.24 -30.64
CA VAL A 29 -24.23 -9.10 -30.32
C VAL A 29 -23.70 -9.39 -28.92
N ALA A 30 -22.50 -9.98 -28.84
CA ALA A 30 -21.70 -9.94 -27.64
C ALA A 30 -21.37 -8.48 -27.43
N CYS A 31 -22.13 -7.78 -26.60
CA CYS A 31 -21.68 -6.55 -25.97
C CYS A 31 -20.47 -6.93 -25.13
N SER A 32 -19.28 -6.85 -25.71
CA SER A 32 -18.09 -6.64 -24.91
C SER A 32 -18.27 -5.25 -24.31
N THR A 33 -18.75 -5.19 -23.08
CA THR A 33 -18.60 -4.00 -22.26
C THR A 33 -17.12 -3.87 -21.99
N THR A 34 -16.39 -3.30 -22.96
CA THR A 34 -15.10 -2.70 -22.67
C THR A 34 -15.46 -1.50 -21.81
N GLU A 35 -15.45 -1.65 -20.49
CA GLU A 35 -15.50 -0.50 -19.63
C GLU A 35 -14.37 0.42 -20.08
N ALA A 36 -14.71 1.67 -20.40
CA ALA A 36 -13.70 2.65 -20.71
C ALA A 36 -12.77 2.72 -19.50
N PRO A 37 -11.43 2.66 -19.68
CA PRO A 37 -10.50 2.77 -18.57
C PRO A 37 -10.89 3.98 -17.73
N GLY A 38 -11.02 3.78 -16.41
CA GLY A 38 -11.24 4.90 -15.51
C GLY A 38 -10.10 5.92 -15.64
N PRO A 39 -10.29 7.16 -15.21
CA PRO A 39 -9.29 8.21 -15.38
C PRO A 39 -7.94 7.91 -14.71
N LEU A 40 -7.84 6.85 -13.90
CA LEU A 40 -6.62 6.36 -13.26
C LEU A 40 -6.11 5.04 -13.85
N GLU A 41 -6.74 4.50 -14.91
CA GLU A 41 -6.29 3.29 -15.60
C GLU A 41 -5.55 3.67 -16.89
N PRO A 42 -4.23 3.82 -16.85
CA PRO A 42 -3.44 4.20 -18.00
C PRO A 42 -3.34 3.07 -19.02
N THR A 43 -3.44 3.40 -20.31
CA THR A 43 -3.31 2.45 -21.44
C THR A 43 -1.90 2.36 -22.01
N GLY A 44 -0.93 3.13 -21.46
CA GLY A 44 0.48 3.16 -21.87
C GLY A 44 1.42 2.55 -20.82
N PRO A 45 2.75 2.73 -20.99
CA PRO A 45 3.72 2.31 -20.00
C PRO A 45 3.42 2.92 -18.63
N THR A 46 3.40 2.08 -17.60
CA THR A 46 3.00 2.48 -16.26
C THR A 46 3.95 1.98 -15.20
N GLY A 47 4.13 2.79 -14.17
CA GLY A 47 4.57 2.34 -12.86
C GLY A 47 3.44 2.42 -11.87
N ARG A 48 3.71 2.15 -10.60
CA ARG A 48 2.72 2.21 -9.53
C ARG A 48 3.25 3.05 -8.37
N VAL A 49 2.39 3.85 -7.77
CA VAL A 49 2.76 4.74 -6.66
C VAL A 49 1.80 4.60 -5.50
N ARG A 50 2.31 4.80 -4.29
CA ARG A 50 1.52 5.04 -3.08
C ARG A 50 2.06 6.24 -2.34
N LEU A 51 1.20 6.86 -1.55
CA LEU A 51 1.50 8.00 -0.70
C LEU A 51 1.35 7.59 0.77
N VAL A 52 2.34 7.91 1.59
CA VAL A 52 2.29 7.76 3.05
C VAL A 52 2.34 9.14 3.69
N ASN A 53 1.35 9.43 4.52
CA ASN A 53 1.30 10.72 5.22
C ASN A 53 2.00 10.63 6.57
N LEU A 54 3.09 11.38 6.71
CA LEU A 54 3.88 11.55 7.95
C LEU A 54 4.07 13.02 8.30
N ILE A 55 3.09 13.85 7.95
CA ILE A 55 3.11 15.28 8.25
C ILE A 55 2.81 15.48 9.74
N THR A 56 3.79 15.93 10.49
CA THR A 56 3.74 16.13 11.94
C THR A 56 3.27 17.54 12.30
N ASP A 57 2.05 17.88 11.90
CA ASP A 57 1.45 19.20 12.13
C ASP A 57 -0.04 19.04 12.45
N ALA A 58 -0.46 19.55 13.60
CA ALA A 58 -1.85 19.41 14.06
C ALA A 58 -2.88 20.06 13.10
N THR A 59 -2.47 21.11 12.38
CA THR A 59 -3.37 21.87 11.48
C THR A 59 -3.28 21.42 10.02
N ARG A 60 -2.10 20.92 9.59
CA ARG A 60 -1.81 20.52 8.21
C ARG A 60 -1.66 19.01 8.03
N GLY A 61 -1.69 18.24 9.11
CA GLY A 61 -1.43 16.79 9.11
C GLY A 61 -2.55 15.94 8.50
N ARG A 62 -3.73 16.53 8.19
CA ARG A 62 -4.80 15.85 7.43
C ARG A 62 -4.87 16.48 6.05
N VAL A 63 -4.65 15.66 5.02
CA VAL A 63 -4.51 16.17 3.66
C VAL A 63 -5.41 15.44 2.67
N ASN A 64 -5.90 16.19 1.68
CA ASN A 64 -6.39 15.66 0.43
C ASN A 64 -5.23 15.67 -0.56
N ALA A 65 -4.98 14.56 -1.23
CA ALA A 65 -3.94 14.46 -2.25
C ALA A 65 -4.56 14.34 -3.64
N SER A 66 -4.02 15.10 -4.57
CA SER A 66 -4.29 14.93 -6.00
C SER A 66 -2.98 14.61 -6.73
N LEU A 67 -3.11 13.82 -7.78
CA LEU A 67 -2.04 13.51 -8.71
C LEU A 67 -2.43 14.11 -10.06
N GLU A 68 -1.67 15.08 -10.55
CA GLU A 68 -1.93 15.76 -11.83
C GLU A 68 -3.38 16.30 -11.97
N GLY A 69 -3.92 16.84 -10.89
CA GLY A 69 -5.28 17.38 -10.84
C GLY A 69 -6.38 16.35 -10.57
N LEU A 70 -6.09 15.06 -10.65
CA LEU A 70 -7.03 13.99 -10.29
C LEU A 70 -6.97 13.68 -8.81
N VAL A 71 -8.11 13.44 -8.19
CA VAL A 71 -8.18 13.06 -6.77
C VAL A 71 -7.53 11.70 -6.58
N PHE A 72 -6.48 11.66 -5.75
CA PHE A 72 -5.79 10.43 -5.37
C PHE A 72 -6.33 9.86 -4.06
N THR A 73 -6.55 10.72 -3.08
CA THR A 73 -7.17 10.38 -1.80
C THR A 73 -7.75 11.62 -1.13
N VAL A 74 -8.73 11.42 -0.27
CA VAL A 74 -9.35 12.45 0.55
C VAL A 74 -9.12 12.10 2.02
N ASP A 75 -8.83 13.12 2.83
CA ASP A 75 -8.67 13.01 4.28
C ASP A 75 -7.63 11.96 4.72
N LEU A 76 -6.48 11.95 4.07
CA LEU A 76 -5.38 11.10 4.46
C LEU A 76 -4.79 11.60 5.78
N GLN A 77 -4.96 10.81 6.84
CA GLN A 77 -4.51 11.13 8.17
C GLN A 77 -3.05 10.70 8.39
N TYR A 78 -2.47 11.15 9.50
CA TYR A 78 -1.13 10.76 9.91
C TYR A 78 -0.97 9.24 10.01
N ALA A 79 0.15 8.71 9.51
CA ALA A 79 0.50 7.29 9.44
C ALA A 79 -0.46 6.43 8.59
N GLN A 80 -1.26 7.06 7.74
CA GLN A 80 -2.07 6.35 6.74
C GLN A 80 -1.36 6.28 5.38
N VAL A 81 -1.76 5.26 4.62
CA VAL A 81 -1.27 4.95 3.28
C VAL A 81 -2.39 5.10 2.27
N ALA A 82 -2.14 5.77 1.16
CA ALA A 82 -3.06 5.85 0.04
C ALA A 82 -2.45 5.24 -1.24
N PRO A 83 -3.23 4.55 -2.07
CA PRO A 83 -4.64 4.26 -1.87
C PRO A 83 -4.83 3.24 -0.73
N ALA A 84 -5.79 3.52 0.14
CA ALA A 84 -6.04 2.65 1.31
C ALA A 84 -6.70 1.33 0.91
N ASN A 85 -7.61 1.40 -0.07
CA ASN A 85 -8.36 0.25 -0.58
C ASN A 85 -8.60 0.48 -2.07
N LEU A 86 -7.93 -0.28 -2.91
CA LEU A 86 -8.36 -0.43 -4.29
C LEU A 86 -9.54 -1.41 -4.30
N PRO A 87 -10.61 -1.12 -5.06
CA PRO A 87 -11.73 -2.06 -5.16
C PRO A 87 -11.26 -3.41 -5.72
N PRO A 88 -11.88 -4.53 -5.33
CA PRO A 88 -11.62 -5.82 -5.97
C PRO A 88 -11.82 -5.71 -7.51
N PRO A 89 -10.99 -6.38 -8.34
CA PRO A 89 -10.18 -7.55 -8.01
C PRO A 89 -8.72 -7.23 -7.66
N ALA A 90 -8.38 -6.01 -7.24
CA ALA A 90 -7.01 -5.68 -6.87
C ALA A 90 -6.54 -6.56 -5.69
N THR A 91 -6.15 -7.76 -6.00
CA THR A 91 -5.51 -8.68 -5.07
C THR A 91 -4.12 -8.15 -4.77
N GLY A 92 -4.01 -7.40 -3.70
CA GLY A 92 -2.75 -7.25 -2.99
C GLY A 92 -1.84 -6.10 -3.36
N SER A 93 -2.22 -5.12 -4.17
CA SER A 93 -1.35 -3.96 -4.40
C SER A 93 -1.88 -2.72 -3.69
N ALA A 94 -1.13 -2.26 -2.68
CA ALA A 94 -1.36 -0.96 -2.04
C ALA A 94 -0.85 0.23 -2.90
N TYR A 95 -0.76 0.05 -4.21
CA TYR A 95 -0.22 1.03 -5.15
C TYR A 95 -1.23 1.31 -6.26
N ALA A 96 -1.36 2.57 -6.65
CA ALA A 96 -2.14 2.99 -7.81
C ALA A 96 -1.27 3.03 -9.07
N PRO A 97 -1.77 2.57 -10.23
CA PRO A 97 -1.08 2.70 -11.50
C PRO A 97 -1.03 4.19 -11.92
N VAL A 98 0.12 4.60 -12.46
CA VAL A 98 0.34 5.94 -13.01
C VAL A 98 1.20 5.86 -14.25
N TYR A 99 1.04 6.79 -15.18
CA TYR A 99 1.90 6.88 -16.36
C TYR A 99 3.36 7.14 -15.95
N VAL A 100 4.31 6.60 -16.71
CA VAL A 100 5.75 6.86 -16.51
C VAL A 100 6.10 8.33 -16.70
N GLY A 101 7.23 8.75 -16.15
CA GLY A 101 7.78 10.11 -16.26
C GLY A 101 7.74 10.88 -14.96
N ASN A 102 7.89 12.20 -15.06
CA ASN A 102 7.81 13.09 -13.90
C ASN A 102 6.35 13.34 -13.52
N ARG A 103 6.07 13.16 -12.24
CA ARG A 103 4.73 13.27 -11.64
C ARG A 103 4.80 14.15 -10.40
N ALA A 104 3.66 14.68 -9.97
CA ALA A 104 3.60 15.47 -8.75
C ALA A 104 2.32 15.22 -7.97
N PHE A 105 2.47 14.98 -6.67
CA PHE A 105 1.37 15.09 -5.73
C PHE A 105 1.20 16.54 -5.29
N VAL A 106 -0.04 17.02 -5.32
CA VAL A 106 -0.45 18.27 -4.66
C VAL A 106 -1.21 17.88 -3.41
N LEU A 107 -0.67 18.24 -2.25
CA LEU A 107 -1.28 17.99 -0.96
C LEU A 107 -1.96 19.28 -0.49
N LYS A 108 -3.26 19.22 -0.22
CA LYS A 108 -4.06 20.32 0.30
C LYS A 108 -4.60 19.96 1.67
N ARG A 109 -4.75 20.96 2.54
CA ARG A 109 -5.33 20.76 3.86
C ARG A 109 -6.80 20.29 3.73
N THR A 110 -7.17 19.23 4.44
CA THR A 110 -8.55 18.69 4.38
C THR A 110 -9.58 19.70 4.86
N ALA A 111 -9.27 20.43 5.95
CA ALA A 111 -10.18 21.42 6.53
C ALA A 111 -10.36 22.68 5.66
N ASP A 112 -9.44 22.93 4.72
CA ASP A 112 -9.47 24.10 3.83
C ASP A 112 -8.64 23.78 2.58
N THR A 113 -9.31 23.38 1.52
CA THR A 113 -8.67 22.95 0.27
C THR A 113 -8.07 24.10 -0.56
N THR A 114 -8.22 25.35 -0.13
CA THR A 114 -7.49 26.48 -0.73
C THR A 114 -6.04 26.51 -0.29
N VAL A 115 -5.72 25.91 0.86
CA VAL A 115 -4.37 25.87 1.43
C VAL A 115 -3.61 24.68 0.87
N THR A 116 -2.57 24.96 0.08
CA THR A 116 -1.60 23.95 -0.35
C THR A 116 -0.60 23.70 0.77
N VAL A 117 -0.48 22.43 1.17
CA VAL A 117 0.46 21.97 2.21
C VAL A 117 1.83 21.65 1.60
N ALA A 118 1.82 20.96 0.46
CA ALA A 118 3.06 20.63 -0.28
C ALA A 118 2.77 20.28 -1.74
N ASN A 119 3.79 20.49 -2.58
CA ASN A 119 3.90 19.90 -3.92
C ASN A 119 5.09 18.95 -3.91
N ILE A 120 4.87 17.66 -4.14
CA ILE A 120 5.90 16.62 -4.08
C ILE A 120 6.09 16.02 -5.45
N SER A 121 7.16 16.41 -6.12
CA SER A 121 7.52 15.86 -7.43
C SER A 121 8.30 14.56 -7.27
N PHE A 122 8.06 13.61 -8.18
CA PHE A 122 8.77 12.34 -8.27
C PHE A 122 8.83 11.86 -9.72
N SER A 123 9.78 11.00 -10.03
CA SER A 123 9.83 10.30 -11.31
C SER A 123 9.46 8.84 -11.12
N ILE A 124 8.83 8.23 -12.14
CA ILE A 124 8.49 6.82 -12.14
C ILE A 124 8.79 6.21 -13.51
N SER A 125 9.35 5.01 -13.50
CA SER A 125 9.68 4.24 -14.69
C SER A 125 8.69 3.11 -14.91
N ASP A 126 8.70 2.52 -16.09
CA ASP A 126 7.83 1.39 -16.44
C ASP A 126 8.06 0.20 -15.50
N GLY A 127 6.97 -0.39 -15.03
CA GLY A 127 6.96 -1.50 -14.09
C GLY A 127 7.49 -1.17 -12.68
N GLN A 128 7.85 0.08 -12.38
CA GLN A 128 8.42 0.49 -11.11
C GLN A 128 7.33 0.75 -10.06
N ASP A 129 7.54 0.22 -8.85
CA ASP A 129 6.75 0.59 -7.68
C ASP A 129 7.50 1.64 -6.86
N ARG A 130 6.78 2.68 -6.43
CA ARG A 130 7.34 3.74 -5.59
C ARG A 130 6.44 4.08 -4.41
N THR A 131 7.08 4.35 -3.27
CA THR A 131 6.43 5.00 -2.13
C THR A 131 6.93 6.42 -2.00
N VAL A 132 5.99 7.35 -1.92
CA VAL A 132 6.22 8.75 -1.58
C VAL A 132 5.81 8.95 -0.13
N TYR A 133 6.74 9.37 0.71
CA TYR A 133 6.49 9.73 2.11
C TYR A 133 6.40 11.26 2.19
N ALA A 134 5.25 11.79 2.54
CA ALA A 134 5.11 13.21 2.87
C ALA A 134 5.55 13.43 4.31
N VAL A 135 6.65 14.12 4.53
CA VAL A 135 7.32 14.25 5.83
C VAL A 135 7.59 15.72 6.20
N GLY A 136 7.70 16.00 7.48
CA GLY A 136 7.96 17.34 7.98
C GLY A 136 6.71 17.99 8.58
N GLY A 137 6.69 19.31 8.65
CA GLY A 137 5.56 20.08 9.19
C GLY A 137 5.67 20.44 10.65
N ALA A 138 6.49 19.77 11.45
CA ALA A 138 6.67 20.09 12.87
C ALA A 138 7.02 21.58 13.08
N GLY A 139 6.30 22.24 14.00
CA GLY A 139 6.52 23.64 14.29
C GLY A 139 6.30 24.59 13.11
N GLY A 140 5.50 24.20 12.10
CA GLY A 140 5.26 25.00 10.90
C GLY A 140 6.32 24.84 9.81
N SER A 141 7.28 23.92 9.97
CA SER A 141 8.32 23.66 8.97
C SER A 141 7.74 23.19 7.62
N ALA A 142 8.58 23.24 6.59
CA ALA A 142 8.17 22.76 5.26
C ALA A 142 7.85 21.26 5.28
N VAL A 143 6.86 20.87 4.47
CA VAL A 143 6.56 19.48 4.16
C VAL A 143 7.26 19.12 2.85
N THR A 144 8.01 18.02 2.88
CA THR A 144 8.80 17.53 1.74
C THR A 144 8.45 16.07 1.43
N GLY A 145 8.91 15.57 0.29
CA GLY A 145 8.78 14.18 -0.10
C GLY A 145 10.08 13.41 0.10
N PHE A 146 10.01 12.24 0.73
CA PHE A 146 11.03 11.22 0.63
C PHE A 146 10.51 10.08 -0.24
N LEU A 147 11.36 9.54 -1.12
CA LEU A 147 10.97 8.53 -2.08
C LEU A 147 11.76 7.25 -1.91
N THR A 148 11.06 6.12 -2.02
CA THR A 148 11.69 4.82 -2.17
C THR A 148 11.29 4.15 -3.46
N THR A 149 12.21 3.39 -4.06
CA THR A 149 11.86 2.37 -5.05
C THR A 149 11.57 1.09 -4.30
N ASP A 150 10.43 0.47 -4.64
CA ASP A 150 9.93 -0.68 -3.92
C ASP A 150 10.12 -1.92 -4.78
N ASP A 151 11.05 -2.78 -4.36
CA ASP A 151 11.26 -4.08 -4.99
C ASP A 151 10.25 -5.08 -4.40
N ASN A 152 9.15 -5.30 -5.13
CA ASN A 152 8.00 -6.09 -4.67
C ASN A 152 7.83 -7.44 -5.41
N PRO A 153 8.86 -8.26 -5.66
CA PRO A 153 8.63 -9.59 -6.16
C PRO A 153 7.86 -10.43 -5.14
N ALA A 154 7.12 -11.43 -5.64
CA ALA A 154 6.38 -12.32 -4.77
C ALA A 154 7.34 -13.07 -3.83
N ALA A 155 7.04 -13.06 -2.53
CA ALA A 155 7.75 -13.89 -1.57
C ALA A 155 7.29 -15.35 -1.66
N ALA A 156 8.16 -16.31 -1.30
CA ALA A 156 7.79 -17.72 -1.17
C ALA A 156 6.77 -17.90 -0.02
N ALA A 157 6.08 -19.05 -0.01
CA ALA A 157 5.10 -19.35 1.03
C ALA A 157 5.70 -19.35 2.44
N THR A 158 6.98 -19.67 2.54
CA THR A 158 7.76 -19.78 3.79
C THR A 158 8.51 -18.50 4.13
N GLU A 159 8.25 -17.39 3.43
CA GLU A 159 8.99 -16.15 3.57
C GLU A 159 8.06 -14.93 3.63
N THR A 160 8.47 -13.96 4.42
CA THR A 160 7.99 -12.58 4.39
C THR A 160 9.13 -11.67 3.99
N ARG A 161 8.91 -10.77 3.04
CA ARG A 161 9.87 -9.73 2.69
C ARG A 161 9.62 -8.50 3.54
N LEU A 162 10.65 -8.04 4.21
CA LEU A 162 10.62 -6.86 5.07
C LEU A 162 11.65 -5.83 4.62
N ARG A 163 11.34 -4.58 4.83
CA ARG A 163 12.33 -3.50 4.90
C ARG A 163 11.98 -2.56 6.03
N VAL A 164 12.93 -1.74 6.44
CA VAL A 164 12.74 -0.68 7.43
C VAL A 164 13.05 0.66 6.79
N VAL A 165 12.21 1.64 7.06
CA VAL A 165 12.38 3.03 6.62
C VAL A 165 12.34 3.93 7.85
N ASN A 166 13.36 4.76 8.04
CA ASN A 166 13.41 5.69 9.17
C ASN A 166 12.92 7.08 8.76
N MET A 167 11.70 7.42 9.17
CA MET A 167 11.07 8.72 8.92
C MET A 167 10.93 9.55 10.22
N SER A 168 11.67 9.19 11.27
CA SER A 168 11.69 9.93 12.53
C SER A 168 12.92 10.86 12.60
N PRO A 169 12.76 12.17 12.42
CA PRO A 169 13.86 13.11 12.63
C PRO A 169 14.32 13.14 14.10
N THR A 170 13.39 12.91 15.05
CA THR A 170 13.69 12.91 16.49
C THR A 170 14.50 11.68 16.92
N ALA A 171 14.30 10.53 16.28
CA ALA A 171 15.12 9.33 16.56
C ALA A 171 16.55 9.48 16.05
N GLY A 172 16.77 10.33 15.05
CA GLY A 172 18.07 10.43 14.37
C GLY A 172 18.46 9.12 13.69
N ALA A 173 19.76 8.78 13.73
CA ALA A 173 20.24 7.49 13.27
C ALA A 173 19.97 6.40 14.31
N VAL A 174 19.50 5.23 13.89
CA VAL A 174 19.11 4.13 14.81
C VAL A 174 19.70 2.78 14.36
N ASP A 175 19.92 1.93 15.34
CA ASP A 175 20.13 0.49 15.15
C ASP A 175 18.78 -0.21 15.34
N VAL A 176 18.36 -1.00 14.35
CA VAL A 176 17.04 -1.65 14.33
C VAL A 176 17.17 -3.14 14.54
N PHE A 177 16.42 -3.67 15.48
CA PHE A 177 16.35 -5.08 15.83
C PHE A 177 14.99 -5.65 15.47
N ILE A 178 14.99 -6.78 14.77
CA ILE A 178 13.79 -7.57 14.47
C ILE A 178 14.05 -8.97 15.03
N THR A 179 13.44 -9.26 16.14
CA THR A 179 13.74 -10.45 16.97
C THR A 179 12.46 -11.19 17.33
N ALA A 180 12.60 -12.37 17.92
CA ALA A 180 11.50 -12.96 18.66
C ALA A 180 11.03 -11.99 19.76
N VAL A 181 9.74 -12.10 20.14
CA VAL A 181 9.16 -11.26 21.19
C VAL A 181 9.89 -11.49 22.51
N GLY A 182 10.30 -10.40 23.17
CA GLY A 182 11.01 -10.46 24.46
C GLY A 182 12.48 -10.84 24.39
N ALA A 183 13.06 -11.01 23.19
CA ALA A 183 14.48 -11.37 23.07
C ALA A 183 15.40 -10.32 23.70
N ASP A 184 16.49 -10.79 24.30
CA ASP A 184 17.51 -9.93 24.89
C ASP A 184 18.30 -9.18 23.80
N LEU A 185 18.31 -7.85 23.85
CA LEU A 185 19.05 -7.01 22.90
C LEU A 185 20.55 -6.98 23.16
N THR A 186 21.01 -7.38 24.33
CA THR A 186 22.45 -7.38 24.65
C THR A 186 23.23 -8.36 23.78
N VAL A 187 22.58 -9.45 23.38
CA VAL A 187 23.16 -10.52 22.53
C VAL A 187 22.61 -10.50 21.10
N ALA A 188 21.60 -9.67 20.82
CA ALA A 188 20.99 -9.60 19.51
C ALA A 188 21.85 -8.82 18.51
N THR A 189 21.86 -9.26 17.27
CA THR A 189 22.47 -8.53 16.16
C THR A 189 21.44 -7.59 15.54
N PRO A 190 21.76 -6.29 15.36
CA PRO A 190 20.85 -5.39 14.67
C PRO A 190 20.64 -5.82 13.20
N ARG A 191 19.41 -5.73 12.74
CA ARG A 191 19.06 -5.98 11.33
C ARG A 191 19.50 -4.84 10.42
N ALA A 192 19.52 -3.63 10.95
CA ALA A 192 20.09 -2.46 10.33
C ALA A 192 20.86 -1.68 11.39
N SER A 193 22.06 -1.24 11.08
CA SER A 193 22.90 -0.41 11.94
C SER A 193 23.01 0.99 11.36
N GLY A 194 22.89 2.01 12.21
CA GLY A 194 23.06 3.41 11.81
C GLY A 194 22.06 3.88 10.75
N LEU A 195 20.83 3.34 10.72
CA LEU A 195 19.81 3.75 9.77
C LEU A 195 19.42 5.21 10.02
N ALA A 196 19.90 6.10 9.16
CA ALA A 196 19.69 7.53 9.29
C ALA A 196 18.23 7.94 9.04
N TYR A 197 17.84 9.13 9.49
CA TYR A 197 16.60 9.77 9.07
C TYR A 197 16.55 9.90 7.55
N GLN A 198 15.40 9.64 6.95
CA GLN A 198 15.21 9.50 5.49
C GLN A 198 16.12 8.42 4.89
N GLY A 199 16.33 7.34 5.62
CA GLY A 199 17.04 6.14 5.18
C GLY A 199 16.09 4.95 5.06
N ALA A 200 16.41 4.05 4.15
CA ALA A 200 15.70 2.79 3.93
C ALA A 200 16.70 1.64 3.81
N THR A 201 16.38 0.49 4.39
CA THR A 201 17.13 -0.74 4.13
C THR A 201 16.77 -1.30 2.76
N ALA A 202 17.63 -2.16 2.22
CA ALA A 202 17.17 -3.11 1.21
C ALA A 202 16.09 -4.04 1.81
N TYR A 203 15.28 -4.67 0.93
CA TYR A 203 14.40 -5.74 1.37
C TYR A 203 15.22 -6.96 1.80
N PHE A 204 14.75 -7.62 2.86
CA PHE A 204 15.29 -8.87 3.36
C PHE A 204 14.16 -9.82 3.72
N THR A 205 14.46 -11.11 3.80
CA THR A 205 13.48 -12.13 4.15
C THR A 205 13.56 -12.53 5.61
N VAL A 206 12.40 -12.85 6.18
CA VAL A 206 12.25 -13.51 7.47
C VAL A 206 11.24 -14.64 7.33
N ALA A 207 11.27 -15.62 8.22
CA ALA A 207 10.21 -16.63 8.31
C ALA A 207 8.88 -15.96 8.73
N PRO A 208 7.72 -16.50 8.31
CA PRO A 208 6.44 -16.05 8.85
C PRO A 208 6.39 -16.26 10.37
N GLY A 209 5.78 -15.33 11.09
CA GLY A 209 5.68 -15.43 12.54
C GLY A 209 5.48 -14.10 13.25
N ALA A 210 5.46 -14.15 14.56
CA ALA A 210 5.40 -12.98 15.42
C ALA A 210 6.81 -12.49 15.76
N TYR A 211 7.00 -11.20 15.65
CA TYR A 211 8.28 -10.54 15.92
C TYR A 211 8.10 -9.36 16.85
N GLN A 212 9.20 -8.85 17.36
CA GLN A 212 9.28 -7.54 18.02
C GLN A 212 10.27 -6.68 17.24
N VAL A 213 9.87 -5.48 16.88
CA VAL A 213 10.72 -4.50 16.20
C VAL A 213 11.09 -3.42 17.19
N ARG A 214 12.38 -3.32 17.49
CA ARG A 214 12.89 -2.31 18.43
C ARG A 214 14.00 -1.50 17.78
N ALA A 215 14.00 -0.20 18.04
CA ALA A 215 15.09 0.67 17.60
C ALA A 215 15.72 1.35 18.82
N VAL A 216 17.04 1.43 18.79
CA VAL A 216 17.85 2.18 19.75
C VAL A 216 18.69 3.23 19.02
N PRO A 217 19.15 4.31 19.65
CA PRO A 217 20.09 5.24 19.03
C PRO A 217 21.32 4.50 18.49
N ALA A 218 21.78 4.86 17.30
CA ALA A 218 22.91 4.20 16.65
C ALA A 218 24.16 4.23 17.54
N GLY A 219 24.88 3.11 17.55
CA GLY A 219 26.09 2.96 18.35
C GLY A 219 25.84 2.71 19.84
N THR A 220 24.60 2.48 20.27
CA THR A 220 24.30 2.14 21.67
C THR A 220 25.06 0.85 22.08
N PRO A 221 25.90 0.88 23.13
CA PRO A 221 26.61 -0.30 23.61
C PRO A 221 25.65 -1.45 23.94
N ALA A 222 26.05 -2.69 23.64
CA ALA A 222 25.19 -3.87 23.79
C ALA A 222 24.54 -3.95 25.17
N ALA A 223 25.29 -3.72 26.24
CA ALA A 223 24.78 -3.75 27.62
C ALA A 223 23.64 -2.75 27.89
N ASN A 224 23.58 -1.66 27.13
CA ASN A 224 22.62 -0.56 27.37
C ASN A 224 21.39 -0.61 26.43
N ARG A 225 21.37 -1.50 25.43
CA ARG A 225 20.36 -1.51 24.39
C ARG A 225 18.95 -1.69 24.93
N GLY A 226 18.78 -2.55 25.94
CA GLY A 226 17.48 -2.80 26.54
C GLY A 226 16.85 -1.56 27.17
N ALA A 227 17.66 -0.74 27.84
CA ALA A 227 17.23 0.50 28.48
C ALA A 227 17.11 1.68 27.49
N SER A 228 17.73 1.58 26.32
CA SER A 228 17.79 2.67 25.32
C SER A 228 16.79 2.51 24.18
N VAL A 229 15.80 1.63 24.30
CA VAL A 229 14.78 1.45 23.26
C VAL A 229 13.94 2.72 23.12
N VAL A 230 14.03 3.37 21.97
CA VAL A 230 13.27 4.59 21.63
C VAL A 230 12.01 4.31 20.80
N ILE A 231 12.00 3.20 20.05
CA ILE A 231 10.85 2.73 19.29
C ILE A 231 10.64 1.24 19.58
N ASN A 232 9.41 0.88 19.91
CA ASN A 232 9.01 -0.51 20.15
C ASN A 232 7.68 -0.80 19.47
N LEU A 233 7.71 -1.62 18.42
CA LEU A 233 6.53 -2.20 17.80
C LEU A 233 6.40 -3.63 18.35
N ALA A 234 5.50 -3.78 19.32
CA ALA A 234 5.28 -5.05 19.99
C ALA A 234 4.49 -6.01 19.10
N SER A 235 5.00 -7.21 18.95
CA SER A 235 4.32 -8.39 18.39
C SER A 235 3.63 -8.22 17.02
N PRO A 236 4.18 -7.52 16.02
CA PRO A 236 3.66 -7.60 14.67
C PRO A 236 3.78 -9.04 14.16
N THR A 237 2.71 -9.55 13.54
CA THR A 237 2.71 -10.87 12.91
C THR A 237 2.85 -10.70 11.39
N PHE A 238 3.83 -11.39 10.82
CA PHE A 238 4.07 -11.38 9.39
C PHE A 238 3.66 -12.73 8.78
N ALA A 239 2.79 -12.67 7.77
CA ALA A 239 2.34 -13.86 7.05
C ALA A 239 3.29 -14.18 5.88
N GLY A 240 3.39 -15.44 5.53
CA GLY A 240 4.12 -15.86 4.33
C GLY A 240 3.51 -15.27 3.05
N ARG A 241 4.29 -15.21 1.99
CA ARG A 241 3.95 -14.61 0.69
C ARG A 241 3.67 -13.11 0.73
N THR A 242 4.11 -12.40 1.76
CA THR A 242 3.82 -10.98 1.91
C THR A 242 5.09 -10.13 1.88
N GLY A 243 4.94 -8.90 1.40
CA GLY A 243 5.92 -7.82 1.52
C GLY A 243 5.41 -6.76 2.50
N ARG A 244 6.27 -6.25 3.35
CA ARG A 244 5.95 -5.24 4.36
C ARG A 244 7.07 -4.23 4.51
N THR A 245 6.69 -2.98 4.67
CA THR A 245 7.60 -1.90 5.07
C THR A 245 7.29 -1.49 6.51
N ILE A 246 8.27 -1.57 7.38
CA ILE A 246 8.22 -1.05 8.74
C ILE A 246 8.68 0.39 8.68
N VAL A 247 7.81 1.32 9.07
CA VAL A 247 8.09 2.75 9.06
C VAL A 247 8.27 3.22 10.49
N LEU A 248 9.45 3.77 10.78
CA LEU A 248 9.76 4.42 12.05
C LEU A 248 9.40 5.91 11.93
N ALA A 249 8.70 6.47 12.90
CA ALA A 249 8.18 7.82 12.81
C ALA A 249 8.05 8.48 14.19
N ASP A 250 7.94 9.80 14.19
CA ASP A 250 7.59 10.61 15.37
C ASP A 250 6.11 10.43 15.75
N ALA A 251 5.67 11.11 16.79
CA ALA A 251 4.25 11.31 17.05
C ALA A 251 3.61 12.19 15.95
N SER A 252 2.27 12.18 15.84
CA SER A 252 1.54 12.99 14.86
C SER A 252 1.73 14.51 15.00
N THR A 253 2.20 14.95 16.17
CA THR A 253 2.54 16.33 16.46
C THR A 253 4.05 16.62 16.40
N GLY A 254 4.83 15.63 15.99
CA GLY A 254 6.29 15.65 16.04
C GLY A 254 6.84 15.22 17.40
N GLY A 255 8.09 14.76 17.42
CA GLY A 255 8.76 14.32 18.63
C GLY A 255 8.22 13.01 19.22
N ALA A 256 8.52 12.81 20.51
CA ALA A 256 8.07 11.65 21.26
C ALA A 256 6.56 11.73 21.61
N PRO A 257 5.89 10.55 21.85
CA PRO A 257 6.45 9.20 21.79
C PRO A 257 6.68 8.73 20.36
N LEU A 258 7.89 8.23 20.10
CA LEU A 258 8.23 7.67 18.80
C LEU A 258 7.47 6.36 18.57
N ARG A 259 7.17 6.06 17.33
CA ARG A 259 6.35 4.89 16.97
C ARG A 259 6.84 4.21 15.70
N ALA A 260 6.36 3.00 15.50
CA ALA A 260 6.48 2.31 14.23
C ALA A 260 5.11 1.80 13.79
N PHE A 261 4.92 1.69 12.49
CA PHE A 261 3.77 1.02 11.89
C PHE A 261 4.20 0.20 10.67
N VAL A 262 3.32 -0.66 10.19
CA VAL A 262 3.59 -1.55 9.08
C VAL A 262 2.73 -1.16 7.89
N ALA A 263 3.38 -0.82 6.78
CA ALA A 263 2.73 -0.64 5.50
C ALA A 263 2.76 -1.96 4.71
N VAL A 264 1.65 -2.28 4.06
CA VAL A 264 1.51 -3.46 3.21
C VAL A 264 2.12 -3.15 1.86
N ASP A 265 3.09 -3.93 1.41
CA ASP A 265 3.70 -3.79 0.09
C ASP A 265 3.07 -4.78 -0.89
N ARG A 266 2.74 -5.98 -0.37
CA ARG A 266 2.12 -7.05 -1.17
C ARG A 266 1.44 -8.08 -0.28
#